data_387d22234e47afd3f37e8b4b10a08384
#
_entry.id   387d22234e47afd3f37e8b4b10a08384
#
_cell.length_a   1.000
_cell.length_b   1.000
_cell.length_c   1.000
_cell.angle_alpha   90.00
_cell.angle_beta   90.00
_cell.angle_gamma   90.00
#
_symmetry.space_group_name_H-M   'P 1'
#
loop_
_entity.id
_entity.type
_entity.pdbx_description
1 polymer ?
#
loop_
_entity_poly.entity_id
_entity_poly.type
_entity_poly.pdbx_seq_one_letter_code
_entity_poly.pdbx_strand_id
1 'polypeptide(L)'
;MRVLVLCGVNAKFANEILILITMSVNKVILIGNVGKDPDVRYLDNHICVANVTLATSERGYTAQNGTQVPERTEWHNLVFWRGLAETVEKYVHKGDKLYVEGSIRNRSYDDQNGVKRYVTEIFVDNMEMLTARTSQKDAQGAPMAAPQPEVGKSDTPF
;
A
#
# COMPACT_ATOMS: atom_id res chain seq x y z
N MET A 1 35.96 -19.36 13.38
CA MET A 1 35.00 -20.10 12.56
C MET A 1 35.05 -21.56 12.99
N ARG A 2 34.14 -22.00 13.86
CA ARG A 2 34.13 -23.40 14.35
C ARG A 2 33.20 -24.21 13.43
N VAL A 3 33.82 -25.07 12.61
CA VAL A 3 33.09 -26.07 11.82
C VAL A 3 32.67 -27.16 12.79
N LEU A 4 31.39 -27.27 13.11
CA LEU A 4 30.81 -28.42 13.79
C LEU A 4 30.81 -29.61 12.81
N VAL A 5 31.75 -30.52 13.02
CA VAL A 5 31.75 -31.81 12.33
C VAL A 5 30.67 -32.65 12.98
N LEU A 6 29.49 -32.72 12.36
CA LEU A 6 28.43 -33.69 12.69
C LEU A 6 28.84 -35.05 12.12
N CYS A 7 29.48 -35.84 12.94
CA CYS A 7 29.84 -37.25 12.64
C CYS A 7 28.53 -38.08 12.59
N GLY A 8 28.17 -38.57 11.38
CA GLY A 8 27.07 -39.52 11.20
C GLY A 8 25.87 -39.06 10.36
N VAL A 9 25.86 -37.83 9.85
CA VAL A 9 24.78 -37.37 8.96
C VAL A 9 25.16 -37.64 7.50
N ASN A 10 24.27 -38.34 6.78
CA ASN A 10 24.45 -38.62 5.37
C ASN A 10 24.68 -37.28 4.59
N ALA A 11 25.67 -37.25 3.71
CA ALA A 11 26.10 -36.02 3.00
C ALA A 11 24.96 -35.29 2.26
N LYS A 12 23.92 -36.00 1.85
CA LYS A 12 22.69 -35.38 1.27
C LYS A 12 21.93 -34.55 2.31
N PHE A 13 21.73 -35.07 3.52
CA PHE A 13 21.04 -34.33 4.59
C PHE A 13 21.86 -33.14 5.10
N ALA A 14 23.18 -33.27 5.16
CA ALA A 14 24.06 -32.16 5.54
C ALA A 14 23.98 -31.00 4.55
N ASN A 15 23.85 -31.28 3.25
CA ASN A 15 23.73 -30.25 2.21
C ASN A 15 22.34 -29.58 2.23
N GLU A 16 21.27 -30.32 2.49
CA GLU A 16 19.91 -29.75 2.63
C GLU A 16 19.80 -28.87 3.89
N ILE A 17 20.38 -29.31 5.01
CA ILE A 17 20.41 -28.50 6.24
C ILE A 17 21.26 -27.25 6.05
N LEU A 18 22.38 -27.31 5.33
CA LEU A 18 23.23 -26.16 5.03
C LEU A 18 22.51 -25.14 4.17
N ILE A 19 21.71 -25.56 3.19
CA ILE A 19 20.87 -24.68 2.37
C ILE A 19 19.83 -23.98 3.22
N LEU A 20 19.17 -24.68 4.14
CA LEU A 20 18.18 -24.10 5.05
C LEU A 20 18.77 -23.04 6.01
N ILE A 21 20.01 -23.23 6.45
CA ILE A 21 20.69 -22.30 7.38
C ILE A 21 21.15 -21.00 6.65
N THR A 22 21.34 -21.06 5.34
CA THR A 22 21.79 -19.91 4.55
C THR A 22 20.64 -19.08 3.94
N MET A 23 19.40 -19.53 4.09
CA MET A 23 18.24 -18.81 3.58
C MET A 23 17.92 -17.61 4.47
N SER A 24 17.85 -16.44 3.88
CA SER A 24 17.37 -15.21 4.50
C SER A 24 15.99 -14.83 3.96
N VAL A 25 15.18 -14.17 4.77
CA VAL A 25 13.86 -13.67 4.38
C VAL A 25 13.93 -12.16 4.27
N ASN A 26 13.44 -11.63 3.15
CA ASN A 26 13.22 -10.20 2.96
C ASN A 26 11.81 -10.02 2.38
N LYS A 27 10.84 -9.88 3.26
CA LYS A 27 9.43 -9.73 2.89
C LYS A 27 8.79 -8.61 3.71
N VAL A 28 8.02 -7.77 3.01
CA VAL A 28 7.20 -6.70 3.57
C VAL A 28 5.77 -6.93 3.18
N ILE A 29 4.86 -6.72 4.12
CA ILE A 29 3.41 -6.75 3.90
C ILE A 29 2.85 -5.45 4.48
N LEU A 30 2.16 -4.67 3.65
CA LEU A 30 1.57 -3.39 4.06
C LEU A 30 0.12 -3.30 3.62
N ILE A 31 -0.70 -2.66 4.46
CA ILE A 31 -2.02 -2.18 4.10
C ILE A 31 -2.05 -0.69 4.42
N GLY A 32 -2.32 0.13 3.40
CA GLY A 32 -2.30 1.58 3.57
C GLY A 32 -3.10 2.31 2.51
N ASN A 33 -3.09 3.64 2.58
CA ASN A 33 -3.76 4.49 1.61
C ASN A 33 -2.73 5.18 0.71
N VAL A 34 -3.06 5.30 -0.56
CA VAL A 34 -2.24 6.00 -1.56
C VAL A 34 -2.24 7.49 -1.27
N GLY A 35 -1.06 8.08 -1.06
CA GLY A 35 -0.92 9.49 -0.67
C GLY A 35 -1.02 10.48 -1.84
N LYS A 36 -0.60 10.06 -3.03
CA LYS A 36 -0.65 10.83 -4.27
C LYS A 36 -0.84 9.91 -5.47
N ASP A 37 -1.28 10.46 -6.59
CA ASP A 37 -1.39 9.69 -7.83
C ASP A 37 -0.05 9.07 -8.23
N PRO A 38 -0.06 7.87 -8.83
CA PRO A 38 1.15 7.16 -9.25
C PRO A 38 2.00 7.97 -10.23
N ASP A 39 3.33 8.00 -10.02
CA ASP A 39 4.30 8.53 -10.98
C ASP A 39 4.76 7.37 -11.88
N VAL A 40 4.25 7.34 -13.11
CA VAL A 40 4.48 6.27 -14.08
C VAL A 40 5.50 6.72 -15.12
N ARG A 41 6.46 5.85 -15.42
CA ARG A 41 7.50 6.07 -16.42
C ARG A 41 7.69 4.83 -17.27
N TYR A 42 7.90 5.06 -18.55
CA TYR A 42 8.28 4.03 -19.51
C TYR A 42 9.77 4.13 -19.79
N LEU A 43 10.47 3.05 -19.45
CA LEU A 43 11.89 2.90 -19.76
C LEU A 43 12.07 2.40 -21.21
N ASP A 44 13.34 2.39 -21.68
CA ASP A 44 13.69 1.77 -22.94
C ASP A 44 13.18 0.31 -22.98
N ASN A 45 12.73 -0.16 -24.13
CA ASN A 45 12.06 -1.46 -24.31
C ASN A 45 10.63 -1.57 -23.74
N HIS A 46 9.89 -0.48 -23.61
CA HIS A 46 8.49 -0.45 -23.15
C HIS A 46 8.28 -1.05 -21.75
N ILE A 47 9.29 -1.03 -20.89
CA ILE A 47 9.13 -1.46 -19.49
C ILE A 47 8.48 -0.34 -18.70
N CYS A 48 7.25 -0.59 -18.24
CA CYS A 48 6.52 0.31 -17.36
C CYS A 48 7.04 0.19 -15.92
N VAL A 49 7.26 1.33 -15.27
CA VAL A 49 7.62 1.44 -13.85
C VAL A 49 6.72 2.49 -13.21
N ALA A 50 6.08 2.15 -12.10
CA ALA A 50 5.24 3.07 -11.34
C ALA A 50 5.77 3.25 -9.93
N ASN A 51 5.87 4.51 -9.48
CA ASN A 51 6.23 4.86 -8.12
C ASN A 51 4.98 5.35 -7.38
N VAL A 52 4.67 4.74 -6.24
CA VAL A 52 3.53 5.07 -5.40
C VAL A 52 3.99 5.34 -3.99
N THR A 53 3.45 6.38 -3.36
CA THR A 53 3.66 6.63 -1.94
C THR A 53 2.46 6.11 -1.15
N LEU A 54 2.71 5.18 -0.23
CA LEU A 54 1.69 4.55 0.62
C LEU A 54 1.83 5.04 2.05
N ALA A 55 0.72 5.46 2.65
CA ALA A 55 0.63 5.85 4.06
C ALA A 55 0.07 4.69 4.89
N THR A 56 0.78 4.31 5.96
CA THR A 56 0.28 3.42 7.01
C THR A 56 0.12 4.23 8.29
N SER A 57 -1.07 4.22 8.90
CA SER A 57 -1.37 5.02 10.10
C SER A 57 -1.64 4.11 11.29
N GLU A 58 -1.00 4.42 12.40
CA GLU A 58 -1.25 3.85 13.72
C GLU A 58 -2.15 4.82 14.50
N ARG A 59 -3.27 4.34 15.00
CA ARG A 59 -4.18 5.19 15.79
C ARG A 59 -3.54 5.62 17.09
N GLY A 60 -3.71 6.90 17.44
CA GLY A 60 -3.41 7.39 18.75
C GLY A 60 -4.26 6.69 19.84
N TYR A 61 -3.68 6.51 21.02
CA TYR A 61 -4.35 5.88 22.15
C TYR A 61 -3.96 6.55 23.47
N THR A 62 -4.77 6.35 24.49
CA THR A 62 -4.44 6.79 25.86
C THR A 62 -3.85 5.61 26.62
N ALA A 63 -2.60 5.74 27.06
CA ALA A 63 -1.92 4.73 27.86
C ALA A 63 -2.54 4.63 29.27
N GLN A 64 -2.32 3.50 29.96
CA GLN A 64 -2.87 3.26 31.31
C GLN A 64 -2.47 4.32 32.36
N ASN A 65 -1.35 5.01 32.16
CA ASN A 65 -0.88 6.11 33.00
C ASN A 65 -1.51 7.48 32.66
N GLY A 66 -2.52 7.52 31.76
CA GLY A 66 -3.19 8.74 31.32
C GLY A 66 -2.44 9.53 30.23
N THR A 67 -1.28 9.07 29.77
CA THR A 67 -0.54 9.72 28.69
C THR A 67 -1.23 9.51 27.35
N GLN A 68 -1.48 10.58 26.62
CA GLN A 68 -1.99 10.51 25.26
C GLN A 68 -0.85 10.27 24.27
N VAL A 69 -0.91 9.16 23.53
CA VAL A 69 -0.01 8.87 22.41
C VAL A 69 -0.70 9.32 21.12
N PRO A 70 -0.12 10.27 20.36
CA PRO A 70 -0.72 10.79 19.15
C PRO A 70 -0.75 9.73 18.03
N GLU A 71 -1.60 9.95 17.04
CA GLU A 71 -1.59 9.18 15.77
C GLU A 71 -0.24 9.36 15.07
N ARG A 72 0.28 8.26 14.52
CA ARG A 72 1.53 8.24 13.75
C ARG A 72 1.29 7.70 12.37
N THR A 73 1.75 8.41 11.35
CA THR A 73 1.69 7.97 9.95
C THR A 73 3.10 7.80 9.40
N GLU A 74 3.35 6.63 8.82
CA GLU A 74 4.59 6.31 8.13
C GLU A 74 4.35 6.26 6.61
N TRP A 75 5.31 6.81 5.86
CA TRP A 75 5.25 6.90 4.41
C TRP A 75 6.23 5.92 3.78
N HIS A 76 5.71 5.08 2.90
CA HIS A 76 6.48 4.04 2.21
C HIS A 76 6.52 4.32 0.72
N ASN A 77 7.74 4.22 0.12
CA ASN A 77 7.92 4.34 -1.32
C ASN A 77 7.81 2.94 -1.94
N LEU A 78 6.78 2.73 -2.75
CA LEU A 78 6.52 1.49 -3.47
C LEU A 78 6.96 1.64 -4.92
N VAL A 79 7.60 0.59 -5.45
CA VAL A 79 8.03 0.52 -6.85
C VAL A 79 7.39 -0.70 -7.49
N PHE A 80 6.59 -0.45 -8.53
CA PHE A 80 5.91 -1.47 -9.32
C PHE A 80 6.58 -1.60 -10.68
N TRP A 81 6.65 -2.80 -11.20
CA TRP A 81 7.30 -3.11 -12.46
C TRP A 81 6.36 -3.81 -13.43
N ARG A 82 6.54 -3.52 -14.73
CA ARG A 82 5.87 -4.20 -15.84
C ARG A 82 4.34 -4.23 -15.68
N GLY A 83 3.71 -5.42 -15.75
CA GLY A 83 2.25 -5.57 -15.69
C GLY A 83 1.60 -5.04 -14.41
N LEU A 84 2.27 -5.10 -13.24
CA LEU A 84 1.78 -4.46 -12.02
C LEU A 84 1.79 -2.93 -12.15
N ALA A 85 2.82 -2.35 -12.77
CA ALA A 85 2.89 -0.91 -13.01
C ALA A 85 1.79 -0.44 -13.97
N GLU A 86 1.48 -1.18 -15.02
CA GLU A 86 0.37 -0.89 -15.93
C GLU A 86 -1.00 -0.99 -15.23
N THR A 87 -1.15 -1.93 -14.31
CA THR A 87 -2.37 -2.05 -13.49
C THR A 87 -2.51 -0.84 -12.55
N VAL A 88 -1.41 -0.42 -11.93
CA VAL A 88 -1.36 0.77 -11.07
C VAL A 88 -1.71 2.02 -11.86
N GLU A 89 -1.15 2.21 -13.06
CA GLU A 89 -1.44 3.35 -13.93
C GLU A 89 -2.93 3.47 -14.26
N LYS A 90 -3.59 2.34 -14.54
CA LYS A 90 -4.99 2.33 -14.99
C LYS A 90 -6.00 2.46 -13.85
N TYR A 91 -5.69 1.93 -12.70
CA TYR A 91 -6.70 1.69 -11.67
C TYR A 91 -6.41 2.34 -10.32
N VAL A 92 -5.18 2.70 -10.00
CA VAL A 92 -4.81 3.23 -8.68
C VAL A 92 -4.80 4.76 -8.72
N HIS A 93 -5.47 5.38 -7.73
CA HIS A 93 -5.55 6.83 -7.57
C HIS A 93 -5.23 7.21 -6.13
N LYS A 94 -4.97 8.50 -5.93
CA LYS A 94 -4.82 9.08 -4.60
C LYS A 94 -6.02 8.73 -3.71
N GLY A 95 -5.74 8.25 -2.51
CA GLY A 95 -6.75 7.87 -1.50
C GLY A 95 -7.16 6.40 -1.54
N ASP A 96 -6.85 5.66 -2.60
CA ASP A 96 -7.17 4.23 -2.68
C ASP A 96 -6.46 3.44 -1.59
N LYS A 97 -7.14 2.43 -1.07
CA LYS A 97 -6.59 1.51 -0.09
C LYS A 97 -6.01 0.29 -0.78
N LEU A 98 -4.73 0.04 -0.55
CA LEU A 98 -4.00 -1.08 -1.15
C LEU A 98 -3.48 -2.03 -0.08
N TYR A 99 -3.53 -3.33 -0.40
CA TYR A 99 -2.70 -4.36 0.18
C TYR A 99 -1.52 -4.61 -0.76
N VAL A 100 -0.30 -4.64 -0.23
CA VAL A 100 0.91 -4.89 -1.01
C VAL A 100 1.84 -5.85 -0.29
N GLU A 101 2.45 -6.74 -1.07
CA GLU A 101 3.54 -7.59 -0.65
C GLU A 101 4.77 -7.32 -1.50
N GLY A 102 5.94 -7.34 -0.89
CA GLY A 102 7.17 -7.09 -1.61
C GLY A 102 8.42 -7.29 -0.77
N SER A 103 9.51 -6.76 -1.25
CA SER A 103 10.82 -6.81 -0.60
C SER A 103 11.42 -5.41 -0.43
N ILE A 104 12.14 -5.18 0.69
CA ILE A 104 12.85 -3.92 0.94
C ILE A 104 14.11 -3.89 0.09
N ARG A 105 14.36 -2.76 -0.57
CA ARG A 105 15.60 -2.45 -1.27
C ARG A 105 16.08 -1.05 -0.91
N ASN A 106 17.38 -0.93 -0.69
CA ASN A 106 18.04 0.36 -0.50
C ASN A 106 18.78 0.74 -1.76
N ARG A 107 18.56 1.97 -2.21
CA ARG A 107 19.26 2.58 -3.33
C ARG A 107 20.00 3.83 -2.85
N SER A 108 21.21 4.04 -3.35
CA SER A 108 21.92 5.30 -3.15
C SER A 108 21.98 6.10 -4.46
N TYR A 109 21.89 7.40 -4.34
CA TYR A 109 22.10 8.34 -5.44
C TYR A 109 22.87 9.56 -4.93
N ASP A 110 23.60 10.22 -5.82
CA ASP A 110 24.27 11.46 -5.49
C ASP A 110 23.31 12.62 -5.77
N ASP A 111 23.11 13.50 -4.79
CA ASP A 111 22.26 14.69 -4.97
C ASP A 111 23.03 15.76 -5.78
N GLN A 112 22.36 16.87 -6.11
CA GLN A 112 22.94 17.98 -6.89
C GLN A 112 24.20 18.60 -6.24
N ASN A 113 24.41 18.37 -4.95
CA ASN A 113 25.56 18.86 -4.20
C ASN A 113 26.68 17.81 -4.07
N GLY A 114 26.55 16.67 -4.75
CA GLY A 114 27.49 15.56 -4.66
C GLY A 114 27.43 14.77 -3.35
N VAL A 115 26.37 14.96 -2.55
CA VAL A 115 26.18 14.23 -1.30
C VAL A 115 25.42 12.94 -1.58
N LYS A 116 25.98 11.82 -1.11
CA LYS A 116 25.35 10.50 -1.25
C LYS A 116 24.12 10.40 -0.36
N ARG A 117 22.95 10.16 -0.99
CA ARG A 117 21.66 9.94 -0.34
C ARG A 117 21.25 8.49 -0.47
N TYR A 118 20.58 8.00 0.58
CA TYR A 118 20.04 6.65 0.61
C TYR A 118 18.51 6.73 0.63
N VAL A 119 17.86 5.92 -0.19
CA VAL A 119 16.41 5.79 -0.24
C VAL A 119 16.05 4.34 -0.02
N THR A 120 15.12 4.10 0.87
CA THR A 120 14.50 2.79 1.06
C THR A 120 13.26 2.72 0.19
N GLU A 121 13.21 1.72 -0.67
CA GLU A 121 12.11 1.45 -1.60
C GLU A 121 11.61 0.02 -1.35
N ILE A 122 10.31 -0.19 -1.54
CA ILE A 122 9.69 -1.52 -1.47
C ILE A 122 9.34 -1.93 -2.90
N PHE A 123 10.02 -2.97 -3.37
CA PHE A 123 9.73 -3.58 -4.66
C PHE A 123 8.54 -4.51 -4.48
N VAL A 124 7.44 -4.20 -5.14
CA VAL A 124 6.17 -4.91 -4.98
C VAL A 124 6.12 -6.13 -5.89
N ASP A 125 5.85 -7.29 -5.27
CA ASP A 125 5.67 -8.57 -5.95
C ASP A 125 4.20 -8.88 -6.18
N ASN A 126 3.32 -8.46 -5.24
CA ASN A 126 1.86 -8.66 -5.31
C ASN A 126 1.11 -7.45 -4.75
N MET A 127 -0.06 -7.15 -5.33
CA MET A 127 -0.91 -6.04 -4.94
C MET A 127 -2.39 -6.41 -5.08
N GLU A 128 -3.21 -5.99 -4.10
CA GLU A 128 -4.66 -6.05 -4.16
C GLU A 128 -5.28 -4.70 -3.81
N MET A 129 -6.28 -4.28 -4.57
CA MET A 129 -7.05 -3.07 -4.30
C MET A 129 -8.18 -3.38 -3.32
N LEU A 130 -8.15 -2.75 -2.14
CA LEU A 130 -9.15 -2.94 -1.10
C LEU A 130 -10.26 -1.87 -1.14
N THR A 131 -10.13 -0.87 -2.00
CA THR A 131 -11.17 0.14 -2.22
C THR A 131 -12.20 -0.43 -3.18
N ALA A 132 -13.42 -0.70 -2.68
CA ALA A 132 -14.56 -1.00 -3.53
C ALA A 132 -14.95 0.28 -4.28
N ARG A 133 -14.69 0.33 -5.60
CA ARG A 133 -15.29 1.37 -6.44
C ARG A 133 -16.75 1.04 -6.61
N THR A 134 -17.63 1.71 -5.85
CA THR A 134 -19.03 1.86 -6.28
C THR A 134 -18.97 2.58 -7.61
N SER A 135 -19.32 1.87 -8.69
CA SER A 135 -19.57 2.48 -9.98
C SER A 135 -20.65 3.54 -9.78
N GLN A 136 -20.24 4.80 -9.74
CA GLN A 136 -21.16 5.92 -9.92
C GLN A 136 -21.59 5.94 -11.40
N LYS A 137 -22.37 4.94 -11.80
CA LYS A 137 -23.31 5.03 -12.90
C LYS A 137 -24.63 5.39 -12.28
N ASP A 138 -25.17 6.51 -12.74
CA ASP A 138 -26.54 6.94 -12.54
C ASP A 138 -26.90 7.61 -11.20
N ALA A 139 -26.30 8.76 -10.92
CA ALA A 139 -26.92 9.78 -10.08
C ALA A 139 -27.20 11.05 -10.89
N GLN A 140 -27.74 10.91 -12.11
CA GLN A 140 -28.60 11.87 -12.77
C GLN A 140 -30.04 11.37 -12.66
N GLY A 141 -30.53 11.35 -11.43
CA GLY A 141 -31.91 11.11 -11.05
C GLY A 141 -32.51 12.44 -10.61
N ALA A 142 -33.54 12.87 -11.30
CA ALA A 142 -34.34 14.08 -11.19
C ALA A 142 -34.56 14.60 -9.75
N PRO A 143 -34.74 15.91 -9.55
CA PRO A 143 -35.15 16.45 -8.26
C PRO A 143 -36.54 15.95 -7.94
N MET A 144 -36.63 15.09 -6.92
CA MET A 144 -37.91 14.72 -6.29
C MET A 144 -38.51 16.00 -5.69
N ALA A 145 -39.57 16.50 -6.34
CA ALA A 145 -40.42 17.50 -5.78
C ALA A 145 -40.95 17.02 -4.43
N ALA A 146 -40.69 17.78 -3.38
CA ALA A 146 -41.26 17.56 -2.08
C ALA A 146 -42.81 17.63 -2.16
N PRO A 147 -43.58 16.73 -1.52
CA PRO A 147 -45.00 16.87 -1.43
C PRO A 147 -45.33 18.08 -0.57
N GLN A 148 -46.05 19.03 -1.14
CA GLN A 148 -46.62 20.15 -0.41
C GLN A 148 -47.74 19.60 0.50
N PRO A 149 -47.81 20.01 1.79
CA PRO A 149 -48.96 19.69 2.62
C PRO A 149 -50.18 20.47 2.12
N GLU A 150 -51.22 19.75 1.73
CA GLU A 150 -52.52 20.33 1.48
C GLU A 150 -53.10 20.93 2.78
N VAL A 151 -53.31 22.23 2.74
CA VAL A 151 -54.04 22.96 3.79
C VAL A 151 -55.51 22.63 3.63
N GLY A 152 -56.00 21.68 4.44
CA GLY A 152 -57.41 21.40 4.57
C GLY A 152 -58.17 22.61 5.10
N LYS A 153 -59.10 23.12 4.31
CA LYS A 153 -60.11 24.07 4.73
C LYS A 153 -61.00 23.35 5.73
N SER A 154 -60.96 23.77 6.98
CA SER A 154 -62.01 23.45 7.95
C SER A 154 -63.09 24.50 7.86
N ASP A 155 -64.17 24.16 7.21
CA ASP A 155 -65.47 24.82 7.43
C ASP A 155 -66.03 24.33 8.76
N THR A 156 -66.11 25.21 9.72
CA THR A 156 -66.95 25.03 10.91
C THR A 156 -68.07 26.08 10.89
N PRO A 157 -69.31 25.67 10.78
CA PRO A 157 -70.44 26.53 11.15
C PRO A 157 -70.77 26.33 12.62
N PHE A 158 -71.01 27.43 13.29
CA PHE A 158 -71.56 27.68 14.67
C PHE A 158 -70.56 27.84 15.77
#